data_6b97d293548cc9feee3f70b1efa4c62e
#
_entry.id   6b97d293548cc9feee3f70b1efa4c62e
#
_cell.length_a   1.000
_cell.length_b   1.000
_cell.length_c   1.000
_cell.angle_alpha   90.00
_cell.angle_beta   90.00
_cell.angle_gamma   90.00
#
_symmetry.space_group_name_H-M   'P 1'
#
loop_
_entity.id
_entity.type
_entity.pdbx_description
1 polymer ?
#
loop_
_entity_poly.entity_id
_entity_poly.type
_entity_poly.pdbx_seq_one_letter_code
_entity_poly.pdbx_strand_id
1 'polypeptide(L)'
;LIEVVVKEKGQLLDLAPYMDDEYRARFGEGAFVEGINALGDGIYSLPYTASAARLFYNQDIFDRVGIDGPPQTLDELVADAKLVTEQLGSEGIYGIAGNFKSAASSVARSIDMIVMRSGGTRGGFDYKTGTYDFSSYKPVLEAFKEMFATGVSFPGSESLDIDPLRTQFAAGNIAMYISISHAEPGVYASQFPTDANWNCAQLPTVNGKVEGKQQLWFGGSNLGINPATEHPDEAWEVMKFLHSDEVMGPYHTAGLGTVMIPSAVESAEAPESIEKMPNLAINADDQNWPPLPAGVVVEGKDYYTTCVECIFGVTDIDSAIEDLNTRYNAAYDKLVDGGAERIVYPNFDPLKQDTAK
;
A
#
# COMPACT_ATOMS: atom_id res chain seq x y z
N LEU A 1 -6.62 14.53 -0.15
CA LEU A 1 -7.04 14.39 -1.57
C LEU A 1 -8.54 14.61 -1.73
N ILE A 2 -9.39 13.96 -0.94
CA ILE A 2 -10.86 14.10 -1.03
C ILE A 2 -11.30 15.55 -0.80
N GLU A 3 -10.69 16.25 0.13
CA GLU A 3 -11.02 17.63 0.45
C GLU A 3 -10.84 18.56 -0.76
N VAL A 4 -9.73 18.44 -1.49
CA VAL A 4 -9.49 19.21 -2.72
C VAL A 4 -10.52 18.86 -3.80
N VAL A 5 -10.77 17.56 -3.99
CA VAL A 5 -11.71 17.07 -5.00
C VAL A 5 -13.14 17.53 -4.72
N VAL A 6 -13.54 17.55 -3.45
CA VAL A 6 -14.89 17.92 -3.02
C VAL A 6 -15.02 19.45 -2.85
N LYS A 7 -14.21 20.06 -1.96
CA LYS A 7 -14.38 21.48 -1.58
C LYS A 7 -13.89 22.46 -2.65
N GLU A 8 -12.73 22.17 -3.29
CA GLU A 8 -12.14 23.10 -4.24
C GLU A 8 -12.66 22.87 -5.67
N LYS A 9 -12.86 21.61 -6.05
CA LYS A 9 -13.19 21.25 -7.44
C LYS A 9 -14.66 20.84 -7.64
N GLY A 10 -15.37 20.47 -6.57
CA GLY A 10 -16.78 20.06 -6.65
C GLY A 10 -17.00 18.88 -7.61
N GLN A 11 -16.13 17.86 -7.60
CA GLN A 11 -16.14 16.79 -8.59
C GLN A 11 -16.89 15.53 -8.15
N LEU A 12 -17.32 15.45 -6.87
CA LEU A 12 -18.02 14.31 -6.33
C LEU A 12 -19.35 14.72 -5.70
N LEU A 13 -20.41 13.98 -5.99
CA LEU A 13 -21.72 14.12 -5.37
C LEU A 13 -21.67 13.58 -3.94
N ASP A 14 -22.31 14.28 -3.01
CA ASP A 14 -22.55 13.75 -1.67
C ASP A 14 -23.57 12.61 -1.74
N LEU A 15 -23.13 11.41 -1.37
CA LEU A 15 -23.94 10.19 -1.39
C LEU A 15 -24.69 9.97 -0.06
N ALA A 16 -24.33 10.67 1.01
CA ALA A 16 -24.95 10.47 2.33
C ALA A 16 -26.49 10.62 2.31
N PRO A 17 -27.10 11.58 1.56
CA PRO A 17 -28.54 11.71 1.46
C PRO A 17 -29.26 10.54 0.78
N TYR A 18 -28.54 9.73 -0.02
CA TYR A 18 -29.07 8.58 -0.73
C TYR A 18 -28.97 7.27 0.09
N MET A 19 -28.20 7.29 1.20
CA MET A 19 -27.92 6.11 2.01
C MET A 19 -28.77 6.10 3.27
N ASP A 20 -29.65 5.13 3.40
CA ASP A 20 -30.24 4.80 4.70
C ASP A 20 -29.25 4.04 5.60
N ASP A 21 -29.61 3.87 6.87
CA ASP A 21 -28.76 3.20 7.86
C ASP A 21 -28.48 1.74 7.50
N GLU A 22 -29.45 1.05 6.88
CA GLU A 22 -29.33 -0.34 6.46
C GLU A 22 -28.31 -0.46 5.33
N TYR A 23 -28.42 0.38 4.31
CA TYR A 23 -27.46 0.38 3.20
C TYR A 23 -26.06 0.76 3.66
N ARG A 24 -25.94 1.75 4.56
CA ARG A 24 -24.65 2.16 5.14
C ARG A 24 -23.98 1.02 5.91
N ALA A 25 -24.74 0.25 6.69
CA ALA A 25 -24.24 -0.87 7.49
C ALA A 25 -23.68 -2.02 6.62
N ARG A 26 -24.06 -2.12 5.34
CA ARG A 26 -23.53 -3.14 4.40
C ARG A 26 -22.00 -3.07 4.22
N PHE A 27 -21.40 -1.89 4.38
CA PHE A 27 -19.95 -1.70 4.17
C PHE A 27 -19.11 -2.08 5.39
N GLY A 28 -19.72 -2.44 6.50
CA GLY A 28 -19.03 -2.76 7.75
C GLY A 28 -18.49 -1.53 8.48
N GLU A 29 -17.97 -1.77 9.67
CA GLU A 29 -17.38 -0.74 10.51
C GLU A 29 -16.07 -0.21 9.89
N GLY A 30 -15.87 1.11 9.90
CA GLY A 30 -14.64 1.74 9.41
C GLY A 30 -14.52 1.86 7.88
N ALA A 31 -15.57 1.53 7.12
CA ALA A 31 -15.54 1.66 5.65
C ALA A 31 -15.54 3.11 5.17
N PHE A 32 -16.10 4.03 5.95
CA PHE A 32 -16.15 5.45 5.64
C PHE A 32 -15.13 6.20 6.48
N VAL A 33 -14.05 6.63 5.85
CA VAL A 33 -12.88 7.19 6.50
C VAL A 33 -12.74 8.67 6.16
N GLU A 34 -12.70 9.51 7.20
CA GLU A 34 -12.46 10.95 7.05
C GLU A 34 -11.19 11.23 6.25
N GLY A 35 -11.29 12.10 5.26
CA GLY A 35 -10.18 12.46 4.38
C GLY A 35 -9.88 11.47 3.24
N ILE A 36 -10.55 10.31 3.20
CA ILE A 36 -10.41 9.30 2.13
C ILE A 36 -11.66 9.25 1.25
N ASN A 37 -12.80 8.89 1.80
CA ASN A 37 -14.09 8.77 1.11
C ASN A 37 -15.24 9.50 1.83
N ALA A 38 -14.98 10.02 3.01
CA ALA A 38 -15.87 10.87 3.80
C ALA A 38 -15.24 12.22 4.12
N LEU A 39 -16.07 13.24 4.36
CA LEU A 39 -15.65 14.57 4.77
C LEU A 39 -16.78 15.21 5.60
N GLY A 40 -16.57 15.33 6.92
CA GLY A 40 -17.64 15.71 7.86
C GLY A 40 -18.79 14.70 7.79
N ASP A 41 -20.01 15.16 7.61
CA ASP A 41 -21.19 14.30 7.51
C ASP A 41 -21.40 13.71 6.10
N GLY A 42 -20.64 14.17 5.10
CA GLY A 42 -20.76 13.75 3.70
C GLY A 42 -19.98 12.49 3.36
N ILE A 43 -20.53 11.67 2.45
CA ILE A 43 -19.89 10.49 1.86
C ILE A 43 -19.79 10.71 0.35
N TYR A 44 -18.59 10.64 -0.22
CA TYR A 44 -18.32 11.03 -1.60
C TYR A 44 -17.88 9.90 -2.50
N SER A 45 -17.58 8.74 -1.93
CA SER A 45 -17.35 7.52 -2.71
C SER A 45 -17.59 6.27 -1.86
N LEU A 46 -17.95 5.17 -2.53
CA LEU A 46 -18.20 3.88 -1.91
C LEU A 46 -17.04 2.93 -2.20
N PRO A 47 -16.43 2.32 -1.15
CA PRO A 47 -15.40 1.31 -1.34
C PRO A 47 -16.05 -0.02 -1.73
N TYR A 48 -15.47 -0.72 -2.71
CA TYR A 48 -15.90 -2.08 -3.02
C TYR A 48 -14.78 -3.11 -2.84
N THR A 49 -13.50 -2.71 -3.00
CA THR A 49 -12.35 -3.55 -2.73
C THR A 49 -11.31 -2.82 -1.91
N ALA A 50 -10.50 -3.58 -1.19
CA ALA A 50 -9.31 -3.09 -0.51
C ALA A 50 -8.08 -3.90 -0.91
N SER A 51 -6.90 -3.41 -0.56
CA SER A 51 -5.64 -4.10 -0.77
C SER A 51 -4.64 -3.76 0.32
N ALA A 52 -3.75 -4.70 0.57
CA ALA A 52 -2.64 -4.54 1.47
C ALA A 52 -1.34 -4.99 0.80
N ALA A 53 -0.20 -4.45 1.24
CA ALA A 53 1.08 -4.86 0.69
C ALA A 53 1.45 -6.28 1.13
N ARG A 54 2.07 -7.02 0.21
CA ARG A 54 2.59 -8.38 0.44
C ARG A 54 3.93 -8.55 -0.26
N LEU A 55 4.74 -9.42 0.30
CA LEU A 55 5.93 -9.94 -0.36
C LEU A 55 5.50 -11.15 -1.19
N PHE A 56 5.64 -11.06 -2.50
CA PHE A 56 5.43 -12.17 -3.42
C PHE A 56 6.76 -12.87 -3.67
N TYR A 57 6.75 -14.20 -3.65
CA TYR A 57 7.96 -14.99 -3.83
C TYR A 57 7.72 -16.25 -4.67
N ASN A 58 8.76 -16.67 -5.38
CA ASN A 58 8.78 -17.86 -6.22
C ASN A 58 9.38 -19.01 -5.41
N GLN A 59 8.55 -19.98 -5.02
CA GLN A 59 8.95 -21.14 -4.22
C GLN A 59 9.92 -22.04 -4.96
N ASP A 60 9.76 -22.20 -6.30
CA ASP A 60 10.69 -23.04 -7.08
C ASP A 60 12.12 -22.47 -7.05
N ILE A 61 12.26 -21.14 -7.06
CA ILE A 61 13.57 -20.49 -6.91
C ILE A 61 14.11 -20.67 -5.49
N PHE A 62 13.27 -20.52 -4.46
CA PHE A 62 13.65 -20.72 -3.05
C PHE A 62 14.15 -22.15 -2.83
N ASP A 63 13.42 -23.16 -3.32
CA ASP A 63 13.77 -24.57 -3.21
C ASP A 63 15.13 -24.87 -3.89
N ARG A 64 15.42 -24.23 -5.03
CA ARG A 64 16.70 -24.38 -5.76
C ARG A 64 17.91 -23.91 -4.95
N VAL A 65 17.75 -22.87 -4.12
CA VAL A 65 18.86 -22.30 -3.35
C VAL A 65 18.81 -22.66 -1.86
N GLY A 66 17.82 -23.45 -1.44
CA GLY A 66 17.69 -23.94 -0.07
C GLY A 66 17.15 -22.91 0.93
N ILE A 67 16.26 -22.02 0.47
CA ILE A 67 15.51 -21.10 1.35
C ILE A 67 14.23 -21.80 1.78
N ASP A 68 14.07 -22.01 3.09
CA ASP A 68 12.94 -22.76 3.64
C ASP A 68 11.61 -22.01 3.61
N GLY A 69 11.62 -20.66 3.53
CA GLY A 69 10.40 -19.85 3.53
C GLY A 69 10.67 -18.35 3.42
N PRO A 70 9.60 -17.52 3.39
CA PRO A 70 9.75 -16.09 3.18
C PRO A 70 10.39 -15.38 4.39
N PRO A 71 11.22 -14.35 4.14
CA PRO A 71 11.94 -13.61 5.17
C PRO A 71 10.98 -12.89 6.13
N GLN A 72 11.31 -12.90 7.42
CA GLN A 72 10.57 -12.23 8.49
C GLN A 72 11.24 -10.91 8.91
N THR A 73 12.53 -10.78 8.66
CA THR A 73 13.33 -9.60 8.95
C THR A 73 13.91 -8.98 7.69
N LEU A 74 14.33 -7.70 7.78
CA LEU A 74 15.07 -7.06 6.69
C LEU A 74 16.41 -7.75 6.41
N ASP A 75 17.09 -8.20 7.46
CA ASP A 75 18.36 -8.90 7.30
C ASP A 75 18.19 -10.22 6.53
N GLU A 76 17.11 -10.97 6.83
CA GLU A 76 16.75 -12.18 6.06
C GLU A 76 16.40 -11.83 4.62
N LEU A 77 15.60 -10.77 4.38
CA LEU A 77 15.25 -10.32 3.02
C LEU A 77 16.51 -10.02 2.19
N VAL A 78 17.47 -9.31 2.78
CA VAL A 78 18.74 -8.99 2.12
C VAL A 78 19.56 -10.26 1.88
N ALA A 79 19.66 -11.14 2.88
CA ALA A 79 20.43 -12.38 2.77
C ALA A 79 19.85 -13.31 1.71
N ASP A 80 18.54 -13.49 1.69
CA ASP A 80 17.84 -14.32 0.70
C ASP A 80 17.99 -13.77 -0.72
N ALA A 81 17.83 -12.45 -0.88
CA ALA A 81 18.02 -11.80 -2.17
C ALA A 81 19.45 -11.98 -2.71
N LYS A 82 20.45 -11.83 -1.85
CA LYS A 82 21.87 -12.07 -2.20
C LYS A 82 22.12 -13.52 -2.57
N LEU A 83 21.65 -14.47 -1.74
CA LEU A 83 21.82 -15.89 -1.95
C LEU A 83 21.30 -16.33 -3.32
N VAL A 84 20.08 -15.89 -3.69
CA VAL A 84 19.50 -16.19 -5.01
C VAL A 84 20.38 -15.63 -6.11
N THR A 85 20.74 -14.34 -6.04
CA THR A 85 21.50 -13.68 -7.11
C THR A 85 22.93 -14.24 -7.23
N GLU A 86 23.58 -14.58 -6.13
CA GLU A 86 24.90 -15.22 -6.12
C GLU A 86 24.89 -16.59 -6.79
N GLN A 87 23.86 -17.39 -6.50
CA GLN A 87 23.79 -18.76 -7.05
C GLN A 87 23.21 -18.82 -8.46
N LEU A 88 22.24 -17.98 -8.79
CA LEU A 88 21.45 -18.10 -10.01
C LEU A 88 21.57 -16.89 -10.97
N GLY A 89 22.30 -15.84 -10.58
CA GLY A 89 22.45 -14.63 -11.40
C GLY A 89 23.09 -14.90 -12.79
N SER A 90 23.97 -15.91 -12.89
CA SER A 90 24.52 -16.33 -14.18
C SER A 90 23.48 -16.95 -15.14
N GLU A 91 22.33 -17.38 -14.62
CA GLU A 91 21.17 -17.86 -15.36
C GLU A 91 20.16 -16.72 -15.67
N GLY A 92 20.43 -15.49 -15.21
CA GLY A 92 19.52 -14.34 -15.35
C GLY A 92 18.43 -14.29 -14.27
N ILE A 93 18.59 -15.00 -13.15
CA ILE A 93 17.64 -15.03 -12.04
C ILE A 93 18.19 -14.17 -10.90
N TYR A 94 17.37 -13.25 -10.41
CA TYR A 94 17.73 -12.26 -9.40
C TYR A 94 16.87 -12.41 -8.15
N GLY A 95 17.44 -12.11 -6.98
CA GLY A 95 16.78 -12.29 -5.69
C GLY A 95 15.58 -11.40 -5.47
N ILE A 96 15.63 -10.16 -5.96
CA ILE A 96 14.54 -9.19 -5.76
C ILE A 96 14.42 -8.25 -6.96
N ALA A 97 13.22 -7.73 -7.20
CA ALA A 97 12.99 -6.60 -8.10
C ALA A 97 12.08 -5.55 -7.46
N GLY A 98 12.15 -4.32 -7.97
CA GLY A 98 11.25 -3.23 -7.61
C GLY A 98 10.81 -2.44 -8.84
N ASN A 99 9.60 -1.86 -8.78
CA ASN A 99 9.03 -1.05 -9.86
C ASN A 99 9.21 0.45 -9.58
N PHE A 100 10.46 0.92 -9.47
CA PHE A 100 10.79 2.26 -9.01
C PHE A 100 10.62 3.39 -10.03
N LYS A 101 10.18 3.10 -11.24
CA LYS A 101 9.80 4.11 -12.25
C LYS A 101 8.77 5.12 -11.69
N SER A 102 7.83 4.66 -10.87
CA SER A 102 6.93 5.52 -10.10
C SER A 102 7.36 5.52 -8.63
N ALA A 103 8.21 6.48 -8.24
CA ALA A 103 8.72 6.58 -6.87
C ALA A 103 7.60 6.57 -5.82
N ALA A 104 6.55 7.40 -6.01
CA ALA A 104 5.44 7.47 -5.07
C ALA A 104 4.71 6.12 -4.92
N SER A 105 4.48 5.40 -6.03
CA SER A 105 3.78 4.13 -5.99
C SER A 105 4.62 3.03 -5.32
N SER A 106 5.90 2.94 -5.64
CA SER A 106 6.77 1.88 -5.12
C SER A 106 7.15 2.10 -3.66
N VAL A 107 7.54 3.31 -3.28
CA VAL A 107 7.88 3.63 -1.88
C VAL A 107 6.67 3.44 -0.97
N ALA A 108 5.49 3.94 -1.38
CA ALA A 108 4.26 3.77 -0.60
C ALA A 108 3.85 2.31 -0.40
N ARG A 109 4.17 1.40 -1.34
CA ARG A 109 3.81 -0.03 -1.25
C ARG A 109 4.85 -0.90 -0.56
N SER A 110 6.09 -0.45 -0.49
CA SER A 110 7.21 -1.22 0.07
C SER A 110 7.81 -0.56 1.31
N ILE A 111 8.60 0.49 1.13
CA ILE A 111 9.37 1.14 2.20
C ILE A 111 8.44 1.65 3.30
N ASP A 112 7.41 2.44 2.96
CA ASP A 112 6.45 2.96 3.94
C ASP A 112 5.79 1.84 4.75
N MET A 113 5.41 0.75 4.09
CA MET A 113 4.72 -0.36 4.76
C MET A 113 5.63 -1.10 5.73
N ILE A 114 6.89 -1.31 5.37
CA ILE A 114 7.88 -1.93 6.26
C ILE A 114 8.18 -1.02 7.45
N VAL A 115 8.34 0.30 7.21
CA VAL A 115 8.53 1.30 8.27
C VAL A 115 7.36 1.28 9.24
N MET A 116 6.12 1.33 8.73
CA MET A 116 4.91 1.33 9.55
C MET A 116 4.76 0.04 10.35
N ARG A 117 4.95 -1.14 9.75
CA ARG A 117 4.92 -2.44 10.45
C ARG A 117 6.00 -2.57 11.52
N SER A 118 7.11 -1.87 11.37
CA SER A 118 8.21 -1.82 12.35
C SER A 118 8.01 -0.76 13.45
N GLY A 119 6.82 -0.15 13.53
CA GLY A 119 6.49 0.86 14.55
C GLY A 119 6.97 2.27 14.23
N GLY A 120 7.42 2.51 13.00
CA GLY A 120 7.86 3.83 12.53
C GLY A 120 6.71 4.75 12.11
N THR A 121 7.05 5.87 11.51
CA THR A 121 6.13 6.92 11.10
C THR A 121 5.52 6.64 9.72
N ARG A 122 4.33 7.19 9.45
CA ARG A 122 3.72 7.17 8.12
C ARG A 122 4.15 8.40 7.34
N GLY A 123 4.88 8.21 6.23
CA GLY A 123 5.36 9.33 5.41
C GLY A 123 6.20 10.32 6.21
N GLY A 124 6.95 9.86 7.21
CA GLY A 124 7.70 10.67 8.15
C GLY A 124 6.87 11.38 9.23
N PHE A 125 5.53 11.34 9.19
CA PHE A 125 4.72 12.09 10.15
C PHE A 125 4.54 11.34 11.47
N ASP A 126 5.04 11.92 12.56
CA ASP A 126 4.81 11.44 13.92
C ASP A 126 3.54 12.07 14.50
N TYR A 127 2.49 11.26 14.63
CA TYR A 127 1.20 11.70 15.16
C TYR A 127 1.23 12.10 16.64
N LYS A 128 2.23 11.62 17.42
CA LYS A 128 2.34 11.98 18.86
C LYS A 128 2.81 13.40 19.04
N THR A 129 3.77 13.82 18.24
CA THR A 129 4.39 15.14 18.35
C THR A 129 3.79 16.17 17.38
N GLY A 130 3.13 15.70 16.32
CA GLY A 130 2.66 16.54 15.24
C GLY A 130 3.80 17.19 14.46
N THR A 131 4.85 16.43 14.20
CA THR A 131 6.05 16.83 13.45
C THR A 131 6.45 15.75 12.46
N TYR A 132 7.31 16.08 11.50
CA TYR A 132 7.92 15.11 10.61
C TYR A 132 9.26 14.62 11.15
N ASP A 133 9.43 13.29 11.21
CA ASP A 133 10.65 12.59 11.55
C ASP A 133 10.80 11.34 10.67
N PHE A 134 11.74 11.38 9.73
CA PHE A 134 12.07 10.29 8.83
C PHE A 134 13.15 9.33 9.39
N SER A 135 13.57 9.47 10.65
CA SER A 135 14.63 8.63 11.23
C SER A 135 14.30 7.14 11.19
N SER A 136 13.03 6.76 11.31
CA SER A 136 12.57 5.37 11.22
C SER A 136 12.73 4.75 9.82
N TYR A 137 12.97 5.55 8.78
CA TYR A 137 13.23 5.10 7.42
C TYR A 137 14.66 4.57 7.23
N LYS A 138 15.62 5.01 8.05
CA LYS A 138 17.04 4.71 7.88
C LYS A 138 17.32 3.21 7.69
N PRO A 139 16.95 2.30 8.62
CA PRO A 139 17.28 0.88 8.47
C PRO A 139 16.64 0.24 7.24
N VAL A 140 15.46 0.70 6.83
CA VAL A 140 14.78 0.20 5.62
C VAL A 140 15.50 0.68 4.37
N LEU A 141 15.89 1.97 4.31
CA LEU A 141 16.65 2.53 3.20
C LEU A 141 18.03 1.87 3.06
N GLU A 142 18.70 1.57 4.17
CA GLU A 142 20.00 0.87 4.17
C GLU A 142 19.86 -0.54 3.59
N ALA A 143 18.87 -1.31 4.02
CA ALA A 143 18.59 -2.65 3.51
C ALA A 143 18.24 -2.63 2.00
N PHE A 144 17.38 -1.70 1.58
CA PHE A 144 17.05 -1.54 0.15
C PHE A 144 18.26 -1.09 -0.67
N LYS A 145 19.06 -0.15 -0.16
CA LYS A 145 20.31 0.25 -0.82
C LYS A 145 21.26 -0.92 -1.01
N GLU A 146 21.37 -1.79 -0.03
CA GLU A 146 22.19 -2.99 -0.11
C GLU A 146 21.73 -3.95 -1.22
N MET A 147 20.44 -4.02 -1.48
CA MET A 147 19.89 -4.87 -2.56
C MET A 147 19.93 -4.18 -3.94
N PHE A 148 19.60 -2.88 -4.01
CA PHE A 148 19.35 -2.20 -5.29
C PHE A 148 20.58 -1.43 -5.84
N ALA A 149 21.49 -0.97 -4.97
CA ALA A 149 22.71 -0.28 -5.41
C ALA A 149 23.90 -1.22 -5.71
N THR A 150 23.81 -2.50 -5.35
CA THR A 150 24.96 -3.44 -5.42
C THR A 150 24.83 -4.53 -6.49
N GLY A 151 23.76 -4.51 -7.31
CA GLY A 151 23.55 -5.50 -8.37
C GLY A 151 22.92 -6.82 -7.89
N VAL A 152 22.38 -6.86 -6.67
CA VAL A 152 21.60 -8.00 -6.15
C VAL A 152 20.20 -8.04 -6.75
N SER A 153 19.61 -6.87 -7.03
CA SER A 153 18.30 -6.77 -7.64
C SER A 153 18.33 -6.97 -9.16
N PHE A 154 17.16 -7.29 -9.72
CA PHE A 154 16.96 -7.36 -11.16
C PHE A 154 17.39 -6.06 -11.85
N PRO A 155 18.23 -6.11 -12.89
CA PRO A 155 18.76 -4.94 -13.58
C PRO A 155 17.65 -4.06 -14.15
N GLY A 156 17.77 -2.75 -13.97
CA GLY A 156 16.79 -1.78 -14.47
C GLY A 156 15.61 -1.52 -13.52
N SER A 157 15.64 -2.05 -12.30
CA SER A 157 14.58 -1.82 -11.28
C SER A 157 14.26 -0.34 -11.06
N GLU A 158 15.23 0.57 -11.26
CA GLU A 158 15.04 2.02 -11.18
C GLU A 158 14.08 2.59 -12.22
N SER A 159 13.95 1.94 -13.37
CA SER A 159 13.10 2.35 -14.49
C SER A 159 11.96 1.36 -14.78
N LEU A 160 11.90 0.26 -14.04
CA LEU A 160 10.93 -0.79 -14.23
C LEU A 160 9.53 -0.35 -13.75
N ASP A 161 8.53 -0.62 -14.56
CA ASP A 161 7.12 -0.49 -14.21
C ASP A 161 6.57 -1.83 -13.70
N ILE A 162 5.36 -1.84 -13.13
CA ILE A 162 4.81 -3.05 -12.49
C ILE A 162 4.55 -4.18 -13.50
N ASP A 163 4.04 -3.91 -14.69
CA ASP A 163 3.71 -4.97 -15.66
C ASP A 163 4.96 -5.62 -16.27
N PRO A 164 6.01 -4.88 -16.68
CA PRO A 164 7.30 -5.49 -17.00
C PRO A 164 7.90 -6.31 -15.85
N LEU A 165 7.76 -5.87 -14.59
CA LEU A 165 8.20 -6.64 -13.42
C LEU A 165 7.44 -7.97 -13.34
N ARG A 166 6.11 -7.94 -13.44
CA ARG A 166 5.24 -9.12 -13.42
C ARG A 166 5.59 -10.11 -14.54
N THR A 167 5.91 -9.60 -15.73
CA THR A 167 6.39 -10.42 -16.85
C THR A 167 7.67 -11.17 -16.49
N GLN A 168 8.61 -10.51 -15.83
CA GLN A 168 9.87 -11.14 -15.42
C GLN A 168 9.67 -12.14 -14.27
N PHE A 169 8.79 -11.84 -13.33
CA PHE A 169 8.43 -12.77 -12.26
C PHE A 169 7.74 -14.03 -12.81
N ALA A 170 6.77 -13.86 -13.72
CA ALA A 170 6.08 -14.95 -14.39
C ALA A 170 7.04 -15.84 -15.20
N ALA A 171 8.10 -15.25 -15.76
CA ALA A 171 9.15 -15.96 -16.49
C ALA A 171 10.17 -16.68 -15.57
N GLY A 172 10.07 -16.53 -14.24
CA GLY A 172 11.00 -17.13 -13.29
C GLY A 172 12.35 -16.42 -13.17
N ASN A 173 12.44 -15.15 -13.59
CA ASN A 173 13.68 -14.36 -13.54
C ASN A 173 13.85 -13.56 -12.24
N ILE A 174 12.81 -13.53 -11.38
CA ILE A 174 12.78 -12.78 -10.12
C ILE A 174 12.28 -13.70 -9.02
N ALA A 175 13.01 -13.77 -7.91
CA ALA A 175 12.62 -14.57 -6.76
C ALA A 175 11.59 -13.86 -5.87
N MET A 176 11.74 -12.55 -5.64
CA MET A 176 10.89 -11.79 -4.74
C MET A 176 10.55 -10.40 -5.31
N TYR A 177 9.36 -9.91 -4.98
CA TYR A 177 9.00 -8.49 -5.16
C TYR A 177 7.85 -8.12 -4.22
N ILE A 178 7.69 -6.82 -3.95
CA ILE A 178 6.60 -6.31 -3.10
C ILE A 178 5.53 -5.70 -3.99
N SER A 179 4.28 -6.10 -3.77
CA SER A 179 3.10 -5.56 -4.46
C SER A 179 1.87 -5.59 -3.55
N ILE A 180 0.71 -5.28 -4.12
CA ILE A 180 -0.57 -5.24 -3.39
C ILE A 180 -1.38 -6.51 -3.66
N SER A 181 -2.02 -7.04 -2.62
CA SER A 181 -2.62 -8.38 -2.59
C SER A 181 -3.78 -8.60 -3.57
N HIS A 182 -4.50 -7.55 -3.97
CA HIS A 182 -5.75 -7.72 -4.71
C HIS A 182 -5.60 -8.10 -6.18
N ALA A 183 -4.49 -7.75 -6.82
CA ALA A 183 -4.35 -7.86 -8.28
C ALA A 183 -3.61 -9.13 -8.72
N GLU A 184 -2.63 -9.60 -7.97
CA GLU A 184 -1.65 -10.58 -8.43
C GLU A 184 -2.27 -11.93 -8.81
N PRO A 185 -3.26 -12.50 -8.12
CA PRO A 185 -3.88 -13.76 -8.54
C PRO A 185 -4.53 -13.68 -9.91
N GLY A 186 -5.30 -12.63 -10.17
CA GLY A 186 -5.94 -12.41 -11.48
C GLY A 186 -4.94 -12.10 -12.59
N VAL A 187 -3.88 -11.38 -12.25
CA VAL A 187 -2.79 -11.02 -13.17
C VAL A 187 -2.07 -12.27 -13.66
N TYR A 188 -1.67 -13.17 -12.76
CA TYR A 188 -0.96 -14.40 -13.11
C TYR A 188 -1.88 -15.51 -13.64
N ALA A 189 -3.19 -15.38 -13.44
CA ALA A 189 -4.14 -16.28 -14.07
C ALA A 189 -4.46 -15.89 -15.54
N SER A 190 -4.38 -14.60 -15.90
CA SER A 190 -4.92 -14.13 -17.19
C SER A 190 -3.96 -13.27 -18.02
N GLN A 191 -3.27 -12.29 -17.41
CA GLN A 191 -2.46 -11.30 -18.15
C GLN A 191 -1.02 -11.79 -18.38
N PHE A 192 -0.41 -12.37 -17.35
CA PHE A 192 0.94 -12.91 -17.36
C PHE A 192 0.92 -14.35 -16.83
N PRO A 193 0.30 -15.30 -17.55
CA PRO A 193 0.17 -16.68 -17.07
C PRO A 193 1.52 -17.28 -16.72
N THR A 194 1.58 -17.99 -15.59
CA THR A 194 2.78 -18.68 -15.12
C THR A 194 2.46 -20.03 -14.52
N ASP A 195 3.33 -21.01 -14.78
CA ASP A 195 3.29 -22.33 -14.12
C ASP A 195 4.19 -22.38 -12.87
N ALA A 196 4.86 -21.26 -12.53
CA ALA A 196 5.71 -21.19 -11.35
C ALA A 196 4.90 -21.41 -10.06
N ASN A 197 5.48 -22.15 -9.14
CA ASN A 197 4.96 -22.29 -7.78
C ASN A 197 5.31 -21.04 -7.00
N TRP A 198 4.38 -20.07 -6.95
CA TRP A 198 4.57 -18.80 -6.25
C TRP A 198 3.59 -18.66 -5.09
N ASN A 199 3.95 -17.84 -4.14
CA ASN A 199 3.13 -17.57 -2.96
C ASN A 199 3.36 -16.12 -2.49
N CYS A 200 2.65 -15.73 -1.43
CA CYS A 200 2.86 -14.44 -0.79
C CYS A 200 2.98 -14.56 0.73
N ALA A 201 3.65 -13.59 1.30
CA ALA A 201 3.84 -13.46 2.75
C ALA A 201 3.55 -12.04 3.21
N GLN A 202 3.39 -11.87 4.52
CA GLN A 202 3.43 -10.57 5.15
C GLN A 202 4.79 -9.91 4.90
N LEU A 203 4.84 -8.58 4.83
CA LEU A 203 6.11 -7.88 4.70
C LEU A 203 7.00 -8.14 5.93
N PRO A 204 8.32 -8.28 5.73
CA PRO A 204 9.24 -8.34 6.86
C PRO A 204 9.20 -7.05 7.68
N THR A 205 9.72 -7.11 8.89
CA THR A 205 9.97 -5.94 9.74
C THR A 205 11.46 -5.78 9.99
N VAL A 206 11.88 -4.65 10.54
CA VAL A 206 13.30 -4.40 10.83
C VAL A 206 13.89 -5.50 11.74
N ASN A 207 13.12 -5.96 12.72
CA ASN A 207 13.62 -6.87 13.76
C ASN A 207 12.78 -8.16 13.95
N GLY A 208 11.90 -8.48 13.01
CA GLY A 208 10.98 -9.63 13.07
C GLY A 208 9.75 -9.42 13.96
N LYS A 209 9.58 -8.22 14.56
CA LYS A 209 8.41 -7.91 15.39
C LYS A 209 7.49 -6.94 14.69
N VAL A 210 6.20 -7.22 14.74
CA VAL A 210 5.15 -6.29 14.30
C VAL A 210 4.91 -5.30 15.42
N GLU A 211 5.34 -4.05 15.22
CA GLU A 211 5.25 -2.94 16.19
C GLU A 211 4.29 -1.84 15.72
N GLY A 212 3.71 -2.00 14.53
CA GLY A 212 2.69 -1.12 13.96
C GLY A 212 1.87 -1.82 12.90
N LYS A 213 0.72 -1.24 12.56
CA LYS A 213 -0.12 -1.71 11.45
C LYS A 213 0.41 -1.18 10.13
N GLN A 214 0.26 -1.93 9.04
CA GLN A 214 0.50 -1.39 7.72
C GLN A 214 -0.77 -0.74 7.16
N GLN A 215 -0.62 0.18 6.22
CA GLN A 215 -1.76 0.85 5.60
C GLN A 215 -2.61 -0.15 4.80
N LEU A 216 -3.89 -0.19 5.11
CA LEU A 216 -4.91 -0.75 4.24
C LEU A 216 -5.29 0.32 3.21
N TRP A 217 -5.21 -0.02 1.94
CA TRP A 217 -5.74 0.86 0.90
C TRP A 217 -7.15 0.45 0.51
N PHE A 218 -8.07 1.37 0.64
CA PHE A 218 -9.30 1.38 -0.15
C PHE A 218 -8.97 1.95 -1.54
N GLY A 219 -7.87 1.52 -2.11
CA GLY A 219 -7.22 2.29 -3.12
C GLY A 219 -7.57 1.91 -4.54
N GLY A 220 -7.88 2.89 -5.35
CA GLY A 220 -8.20 2.75 -6.78
C GLY A 220 -9.55 2.11 -7.06
N SER A 221 -10.26 1.73 -5.98
CA SER A 221 -11.47 0.91 -6.02
C SER A 221 -12.61 1.56 -5.24
N ASN A 222 -12.68 2.89 -5.28
CA ASN A 222 -13.81 3.65 -4.79
C ASN A 222 -14.59 4.21 -5.97
N LEU A 223 -15.90 4.00 -5.99
CA LEU A 223 -16.79 4.59 -6.98
C LEU A 223 -17.46 5.84 -6.43
N GLY A 224 -17.51 6.89 -7.22
CA GLY A 224 -18.21 8.14 -6.91
C GLY A 224 -19.09 8.56 -8.06
N ILE A 225 -20.05 9.44 -7.79
CA ILE A 225 -20.97 9.99 -8.79
C ILE A 225 -20.53 11.43 -9.11
N ASN A 226 -20.49 11.75 -10.39
CA ASN A 226 -20.22 13.12 -10.84
C ASN A 226 -21.42 14.01 -10.50
N PRO A 227 -21.24 15.11 -9.75
CA PRO A 227 -22.34 16.01 -9.37
C PRO A 227 -22.97 16.74 -10.56
N ALA A 228 -22.30 16.79 -11.72
CA ALA A 228 -22.84 17.38 -12.95
C ALA A 228 -23.77 16.41 -13.73
N THR A 229 -24.05 15.22 -13.19
CA THR A 229 -25.02 14.30 -13.84
C THR A 229 -26.43 14.91 -13.86
N GLU A 230 -27.14 14.74 -14.98
CA GLU A 230 -28.55 15.10 -15.10
C GLU A 230 -29.47 13.99 -14.55
N HIS A 231 -28.89 12.85 -14.15
CA HIS A 231 -29.60 11.64 -13.70
C HIS A 231 -29.02 11.10 -12.38
N PRO A 232 -29.02 11.88 -11.27
CA PRO A 232 -28.39 11.45 -10.02
C PRO A 232 -29.05 10.22 -9.39
N ASP A 233 -30.36 10.10 -9.49
CA ASP A 233 -31.12 8.97 -8.91
C ASP A 233 -30.82 7.67 -9.67
N GLU A 234 -30.77 7.72 -11.00
CA GLU A 234 -30.42 6.57 -11.82
C GLU A 234 -28.95 6.17 -11.64
N ALA A 235 -28.06 7.16 -11.49
CA ALA A 235 -26.64 6.91 -11.18
C ALA A 235 -26.49 6.22 -9.81
N TRP A 236 -27.32 6.61 -8.82
CA TRP A 236 -27.39 5.96 -7.54
C TRP A 236 -27.88 4.51 -7.63
N GLU A 237 -28.92 4.23 -8.41
CA GLU A 237 -29.40 2.84 -8.64
C GLU A 237 -28.31 1.97 -9.27
N VAL A 238 -27.55 2.50 -10.25
CA VAL A 238 -26.39 1.79 -10.81
C VAL A 238 -25.32 1.55 -9.75
N MET A 239 -25.04 2.56 -8.91
CA MET A 239 -24.08 2.43 -7.82
C MET A 239 -24.48 1.32 -6.84
N LYS A 240 -25.76 1.27 -6.44
CA LYS A 240 -26.29 0.19 -5.58
C LYS A 240 -26.14 -1.18 -6.22
N PHE A 241 -26.45 -1.29 -7.50
CA PHE A 241 -26.30 -2.56 -8.24
C PHE A 241 -24.86 -3.03 -8.27
N LEU A 242 -23.90 -2.14 -8.57
CA LEU A 242 -22.47 -2.47 -8.58
C LEU A 242 -21.94 -2.92 -7.22
N HIS A 243 -22.57 -2.49 -6.11
CA HIS A 243 -22.21 -2.89 -4.74
C HIS A 243 -23.14 -3.98 -4.18
N SER A 244 -24.02 -4.57 -5.00
CA SER A 244 -24.90 -5.65 -4.56
C SER A 244 -24.14 -6.97 -4.38
N ASP A 245 -24.69 -7.88 -3.58
CA ASP A 245 -24.13 -9.22 -3.40
C ASP A 245 -24.17 -10.03 -4.71
N GLU A 246 -25.14 -9.73 -5.59
CA GLU A 246 -25.27 -10.32 -6.94
C GLU A 246 -24.04 -10.03 -7.82
N VAL A 247 -23.44 -8.83 -7.69
CA VAL A 247 -22.25 -8.44 -8.45
C VAL A 247 -20.98 -8.78 -7.67
N MET A 248 -20.95 -8.45 -6.38
CA MET A 248 -19.73 -8.54 -5.58
C MET A 248 -19.42 -9.96 -5.09
N GLY A 249 -20.43 -10.84 -4.96
CA GLY A 249 -20.22 -12.24 -4.62
C GLY A 249 -19.41 -12.99 -5.70
N PRO A 250 -19.88 -13.03 -6.97
CA PRO A 250 -19.10 -13.59 -8.09
C PRO A 250 -17.72 -12.92 -8.27
N TYR A 251 -17.64 -11.60 -8.05
CA TYR A 251 -16.37 -10.87 -8.09
C TYR A 251 -15.38 -11.41 -7.05
N HIS A 252 -15.87 -11.66 -5.81
CA HIS A 252 -15.08 -12.25 -4.73
C HIS A 252 -14.64 -13.67 -5.08
N THR A 253 -15.57 -14.57 -5.46
CA THR A 253 -15.27 -15.96 -5.80
C THR A 253 -14.25 -16.08 -6.95
N ALA A 254 -14.32 -15.18 -7.92
CA ALA A 254 -13.35 -15.13 -9.02
C ALA A 254 -11.96 -14.61 -8.62
N GLY A 255 -11.76 -14.19 -7.38
CA GLY A 255 -10.47 -13.68 -6.89
C GLY A 255 -10.03 -12.37 -7.56
N LEU A 256 -10.96 -11.56 -8.06
CA LEU A 256 -10.66 -10.32 -8.79
C LEU A 256 -10.26 -9.17 -7.87
N GLY A 257 -10.46 -9.32 -6.56
CA GLY A 257 -10.06 -8.35 -5.56
C GLY A 257 -10.56 -8.73 -4.16
N THR A 258 -10.03 -8.08 -3.14
CA THR A 258 -10.50 -8.26 -1.76
C THR A 258 -11.74 -7.41 -1.53
N VAL A 259 -12.91 -8.03 -1.59
CA VAL A 259 -14.22 -7.36 -1.47
C VAL A 259 -14.42 -6.83 -0.05
N MET A 260 -14.92 -5.59 0.05
CA MET A 260 -15.16 -4.87 1.32
C MET A 260 -16.63 -4.86 1.75
N ILE A 261 -17.46 -5.72 1.15
CA ILE A 261 -18.88 -5.85 1.46
C ILE A 261 -19.08 -7.17 2.18
N PRO A 262 -19.24 -7.17 3.54
CA PRO A 262 -19.32 -8.40 4.34
C PRO A 262 -20.39 -9.38 3.85
N SER A 263 -21.60 -8.92 3.53
CA SER A 263 -22.69 -9.80 3.05
C SER A 263 -22.35 -10.53 1.75
N ALA A 264 -21.62 -9.86 0.84
CA ALA A 264 -21.19 -10.47 -0.41
C ALA A 264 -20.10 -11.54 -0.18
N VAL A 265 -19.18 -11.29 0.76
CA VAL A 265 -18.12 -12.24 1.13
C VAL A 265 -18.70 -13.45 1.85
N GLU A 266 -19.62 -13.24 2.81
CA GLU A 266 -20.23 -14.30 3.62
C GLU A 266 -21.12 -15.24 2.78
N SER A 267 -21.75 -14.71 1.73
CA SER A 267 -22.66 -15.47 0.84
C SER A 267 -21.97 -16.15 -0.34
N ALA A 268 -20.71 -15.85 -0.61
CA ALA A 268 -19.95 -16.34 -1.73
C ALA A 268 -18.96 -17.45 -1.35
N GLU A 269 -18.57 -18.27 -2.33
CA GLU A 269 -17.48 -19.22 -2.16
C GLU A 269 -16.14 -18.46 -2.06
N ALA A 270 -15.26 -18.93 -1.17
CA ALA A 270 -13.92 -18.37 -1.05
C ALA A 270 -13.14 -18.50 -2.38
N PRO A 271 -12.37 -17.49 -2.79
CA PRO A 271 -11.54 -17.61 -3.97
C PRO A 271 -10.45 -18.67 -3.79
N GLU A 272 -10.24 -19.50 -4.80
CA GLU A 272 -9.19 -20.54 -4.80
C GLU A 272 -7.81 -19.96 -4.45
N SER A 273 -7.55 -18.71 -4.87
CA SER A 273 -6.31 -17.99 -4.56
C SER A 273 -6.11 -17.75 -3.06
N ILE A 274 -7.17 -17.49 -2.30
CA ILE A 274 -7.10 -17.32 -0.84
C ILE A 274 -6.90 -18.66 -0.15
N GLU A 275 -7.53 -19.74 -0.64
CA GLU A 275 -7.31 -21.08 -0.07
C GLU A 275 -5.86 -21.54 -0.24
N LYS A 276 -5.27 -21.29 -1.40
CA LYS A 276 -3.86 -21.61 -1.69
C LYS A 276 -2.87 -20.68 -1.02
N MET A 277 -3.22 -19.40 -0.89
CA MET A 277 -2.34 -18.33 -0.39
C MET A 277 -3.07 -17.49 0.69
N PRO A 278 -3.27 -18.02 1.90
CA PRO A 278 -4.06 -17.36 2.94
C PRO A 278 -3.50 -15.96 3.33
N ASN A 279 -2.23 -15.71 3.08
CA ASN A 279 -1.63 -14.39 3.31
C ASN A 279 -2.12 -13.29 2.33
N LEU A 280 -2.81 -13.64 1.25
CA LEU A 280 -3.47 -12.65 0.40
C LEU A 280 -4.61 -11.94 1.13
N ALA A 281 -5.31 -12.65 2.03
CA ALA A 281 -6.40 -12.08 2.79
C ALA A 281 -5.95 -10.87 3.61
N ILE A 282 -6.83 -9.88 3.71
CA ILE A 282 -6.67 -8.78 4.66
C ILE A 282 -6.80 -9.35 6.07
N ASN A 283 -5.96 -8.90 6.97
CA ASN A 283 -5.93 -9.36 8.34
C ASN A 283 -5.86 -8.20 9.35
N ALA A 284 -5.77 -8.51 10.63
CA ALA A 284 -5.77 -7.51 11.71
C ALA A 284 -4.58 -6.53 11.68
N ASP A 285 -3.52 -6.82 10.91
CA ASP A 285 -2.38 -5.92 10.76
C ASP A 285 -2.55 -4.93 9.60
N ASP A 286 -3.56 -5.13 8.76
CA ASP A 286 -3.90 -4.26 7.64
C ASP A 286 -4.98 -3.28 8.09
N GLN A 287 -4.63 -2.04 8.44
CA GLN A 287 -5.57 -1.06 8.97
C GLN A 287 -5.34 0.34 8.39
N ASN A 288 -6.38 1.16 8.40
CA ASN A 288 -6.24 2.55 8.01
C ASN A 288 -5.48 3.34 9.07
N TRP A 289 -4.46 4.03 8.63
CA TRP A 289 -3.82 5.06 9.44
C TRP A 289 -4.59 6.36 9.34
N PRO A 290 -4.50 7.21 10.37
CA PRO A 290 -5.06 8.55 10.30
C PRO A 290 -4.52 9.30 9.07
N PRO A 291 -5.28 10.25 8.49
CA PRO A 291 -4.82 11.01 7.34
C PRO A 291 -3.57 11.83 7.68
N LEU A 292 -2.65 11.93 6.74
CA LEU A 292 -1.55 12.88 6.83
C LEU A 292 -2.07 14.32 6.76
N PRO A 293 -1.35 15.30 7.32
CA PRO A 293 -1.72 16.71 7.19
C PRO A 293 -1.95 17.11 5.74
N ALA A 294 -3.16 17.55 5.43
CA ALA A 294 -3.50 18.02 4.08
C ALA A 294 -2.92 19.40 3.81
N GLY A 295 -2.51 19.66 2.59
CA GLY A 295 -2.03 20.99 2.17
C GLY A 295 -0.56 21.29 2.49
N VAL A 296 0.20 20.34 3.00
CA VAL A 296 1.65 20.50 3.18
C VAL A 296 2.33 20.50 1.80
N VAL A 297 2.89 21.62 1.39
CA VAL A 297 3.59 21.79 0.13
C VAL A 297 5.08 21.96 0.41
N VAL A 298 5.84 20.92 0.11
CA VAL A 298 7.29 20.88 0.35
C VAL A 298 8.02 21.37 -0.90
N GLU A 299 8.96 22.29 -0.75
CA GLU A 299 9.82 22.74 -1.83
C GLU A 299 10.88 21.67 -2.16
N GLY A 300 11.21 21.53 -3.44
CA GLY A 300 12.19 20.56 -3.92
C GLY A 300 11.60 19.18 -4.17
N LYS A 301 12.42 18.13 -3.96
CA LYS A 301 12.01 16.75 -4.19
C LYS A 301 11.14 16.26 -3.02
N ASP A 302 10.10 15.51 -3.33
CA ASP A 302 9.31 14.82 -2.32
C ASP A 302 10.11 13.66 -1.66
N TYR A 303 9.60 13.13 -0.55
CA TYR A 303 10.29 12.06 0.15
C TYR A 303 10.33 10.76 -0.67
N TYR A 304 9.36 10.50 -1.54
CA TYR A 304 9.36 9.31 -2.39
C TYR A 304 10.55 9.32 -3.35
N THR A 305 10.75 10.43 -4.05
CA THR A 305 11.89 10.64 -4.94
C THR A 305 13.21 10.55 -4.17
N THR A 306 13.28 11.16 -2.99
CA THR A 306 14.46 11.13 -2.14
C THR A 306 14.79 9.72 -1.66
N CYS A 307 13.78 8.92 -1.24
CA CYS A 307 13.98 7.51 -0.88
C CYS A 307 14.54 6.69 -2.05
N VAL A 308 14.00 6.88 -3.27
CA VAL A 308 14.51 6.17 -4.47
C VAL A 308 15.97 6.56 -4.74
N GLU A 309 16.33 7.83 -4.65
CA GLU A 309 17.73 8.25 -4.79
C GLU A 309 18.66 7.63 -3.73
N CYS A 310 18.17 7.48 -2.49
CA CYS A 310 18.94 6.82 -1.42
C CYS A 310 19.19 5.34 -1.73
N ILE A 311 18.15 4.58 -2.14
CA ILE A 311 18.28 3.14 -2.38
C ILE A 311 19.13 2.82 -3.61
N PHE A 312 19.23 3.72 -4.59
CA PHE A 312 20.15 3.58 -5.72
C PHE A 312 21.52 4.25 -5.50
N GLY A 313 21.80 4.74 -4.27
CA GLY A 313 23.09 5.29 -3.89
C GLY A 313 23.41 6.67 -4.47
N VAL A 314 22.41 7.37 -5.00
CA VAL A 314 22.58 8.73 -5.56
C VAL A 314 22.69 9.76 -4.45
N THR A 315 21.95 9.58 -3.35
CA THR A 315 21.93 10.48 -2.19
C THR A 315 22.33 9.73 -0.93
N ASP A 316 23.09 10.38 -0.06
CA ASP A 316 23.44 9.85 1.27
C ASP A 316 22.20 9.80 2.18
N ILE A 317 22.00 8.68 2.88
CA ILE A 317 20.77 8.43 3.65
C ILE A 317 20.65 9.38 4.84
N ASP A 318 21.74 9.62 5.58
CA ASP A 318 21.70 10.48 6.77
C ASP A 318 21.44 11.94 6.37
N SER A 319 22.12 12.41 5.34
CA SER A 319 21.90 13.75 4.78
C SER A 319 20.48 13.93 4.22
N ALA A 320 19.94 12.88 3.59
CA ALA A 320 18.56 12.88 3.06
C ALA A 320 17.52 12.98 4.17
N ILE A 321 17.69 12.23 5.26
CA ILE A 321 16.78 12.25 6.41
C ILE A 321 16.80 13.64 7.07
N GLU A 322 17.98 14.24 7.29
CA GLU A 322 18.12 15.57 7.87
C GLU A 322 17.44 16.65 7.00
N ASP A 323 17.64 16.58 5.68
CA ASP A 323 17.00 17.48 4.71
C ASP A 323 15.48 17.31 4.70
N LEU A 324 14.98 16.07 4.65
CA LEU A 324 13.54 15.79 4.69
C LEU A 324 12.91 16.30 5.99
N ASN A 325 13.51 16.02 7.14
CA ASN A 325 13.02 16.49 8.44
C ASN A 325 12.94 18.02 8.45
N THR A 326 13.96 18.71 7.96
CA THR A 326 14.00 20.17 7.90
C THR A 326 12.91 20.74 7.00
N ARG A 327 12.81 20.27 5.75
CA ARG A 327 11.89 20.83 4.76
C ARG A 327 10.42 20.51 5.06
N TYR A 328 10.13 19.28 5.50
CA TYR A 328 8.76 18.89 5.82
C TYR A 328 8.23 19.59 7.07
N ASN A 329 9.06 19.76 8.11
CA ASN A 329 8.66 20.53 9.30
C ASN A 329 8.45 22.00 8.96
N ALA A 330 9.36 22.63 8.20
CA ALA A 330 9.19 24.03 7.79
C ALA A 330 7.94 24.25 6.95
N ALA A 331 7.61 23.31 6.05
CA ALA A 331 6.39 23.37 5.24
C ALA A 331 5.12 23.21 6.10
N TYR A 332 5.16 22.31 7.08
CA TYR A 332 4.03 22.10 7.97
C TYR A 332 3.84 23.26 8.97
N ASP A 333 4.92 23.80 9.53
CA ASP A 333 4.86 24.99 10.40
C ASP A 333 4.25 26.18 9.64
N LYS A 334 4.67 26.40 8.40
CA LYS A 334 4.09 27.45 7.53
C LYS A 334 2.58 27.25 7.32
N LEU A 335 2.12 26.01 7.16
CA LEU A 335 0.70 25.68 7.00
C LEU A 335 -0.07 26.00 8.30
N VAL A 336 0.47 25.62 9.46
CA VAL A 336 -0.10 25.89 10.77
C VAL A 336 -0.12 27.39 11.08
N ASP A 337 0.94 28.12 10.79
CA ASP A 337 1.02 29.58 10.90
C ASP A 337 0.00 30.27 10.00
N GLY A 338 -0.37 29.62 8.89
CA GLY A 338 -1.45 30.06 7.99
C GLY A 338 -2.86 29.77 8.50
N GLY A 339 -3.02 29.16 9.69
CA GLY A 339 -4.30 28.94 10.36
C GLY A 339 -4.82 27.50 10.29
N ALA A 340 -4.04 26.53 9.77
CA ALA A 340 -4.42 25.12 9.85
C ALA A 340 -4.20 24.58 11.28
N GLU A 341 -5.08 23.67 11.72
CA GLU A 341 -4.91 22.99 13.02
C GLU A 341 -3.74 22.01 12.94
N ARG A 342 -2.85 22.03 13.94
CA ARG A 342 -1.80 21.03 14.07
C ARG A 342 -2.38 19.70 14.53
N ILE A 343 -2.18 18.65 13.75
CA ILE A 343 -2.61 17.28 14.08
C ILE A 343 -1.67 16.72 15.15
N VAL A 344 -2.20 16.44 16.33
CA VAL A 344 -1.46 15.82 17.45
C VAL A 344 -2.38 14.84 18.16
N TYR A 345 -1.95 13.59 18.23
CA TYR A 345 -2.58 12.53 19.01
C TYR A 345 -1.56 12.00 20.04
N PRO A 346 -1.47 12.59 21.25
CA PRO A 346 -0.39 12.32 22.22
C PRO A 346 -0.27 10.85 22.62
N ASN A 347 -1.39 10.12 22.57
CA ASN A 347 -1.49 8.72 22.96
C ASN A 347 -1.50 7.76 21.74
N PHE A 348 -1.19 8.25 20.54
CA PHE A 348 -1.21 7.44 19.33
C PHE A 348 -0.34 6.19 19.49
N ASP A 349 -0.92 5.03 19.22
CA ASP A 349 -0.27 3.74 19.24
C ASP A 349 -0.32 3.13 17.82
N PRO A 350 0.82 2.91 17.15
CA PRO A 350 0.86 2.33 15.80
C PRO A 350 0.17 0.97 15.68
N LEU A 351 0.00 0.23 16.79
CA LEU A 351 -0.71 -1.05 16.82
C LEU A 351 -2.22 -0.92 16.97
N LYS A 352 -2.71 0.18 17.54
CA LYS A 352 -4.13 0.38 17.84
C LYS A 352 -4.81 1.37 16.93
N GLN A 353 -4.02 2.26 16.30
CA GLN A 353 -4.52 3.35 15.45
C GLN A 353 -5.49 4.29 16.19
N ASP A 354 -5.34 4.40 17.51
CA ASP A 354 -6.21 5.23 18.35
C ASP A 354 -5.84 6.71 18.21
N THR A 355 -6.81 7.52 17.81
CA THR A 355 -6.69 8.99 17.64
C THR A 355 -7.37 9.76 18.76
N ALA A 356 -7.75 9.11 19.85
CA ALA A 356 -8.32 9.79 21.00
C ALA A 356 -7.33 10.81 21.59
N LYS A 357 -7.82 12.03 21.78
CA LYS A 357 -7.04 13.16 22.34
C LYS A 357 -6.90 13.05 23.86
#